data_72057ea1c6a6205e93e643c17c81cf62
#
_entry.id   72057ea1c6a6205e93e643c17c81cf62
#
_cell.length_a   1.000
_cell.length_b   1.000
_cell.length_c   1.000
_cell.angle_alpha   90.00
_cell.angle_beta   90.00
_cell.angle_gamma   90.00
#
_symmetry.space_group_name_H-M   'P 1'
#
loop_
_entity.id
_entity.type
_entity.pdbx_description
1 polymer ?
#
loop_
_entity_poly.entity_id
_entity_poly.type
_entity_poly.pdbx_seq_one_letter_code
_entity_poly.pdbx_strand_id
1 'polypeptide(L)'
;MFSAVFAGGVVFLGLTSCVSAVSGERQDAAAAGPPPVTSQAWSYPKNTRAARAGAGLTDFISGNFVGSARCGVCHDLLRDKAGNDMSISNHWRSTMMANAAKDPFWLAKVRSEVARNPAIKKVIEEKCATCHMPMAATETKAGHGVVAMFDDGFLSAAAKLHASAMDGVSCSLCHQIQDEKLGTAASFSGKYTVATAQPAPGRPIFGPYREPVARTMQGSVGYTPVYGSQTNDSALCATCHTLFTPFVDAAGNVAGEFPEQTPYLEWRHSDFGVNADRRYDIGENPGQGMNCQECHMPHSKEGGVNIARYAPPELQPKDHFSQHHFVGGNVFMLNVLQDNSASLNLAASFEKLEDTKQRTVRQLQNDTADLAIESRRAGDELTVVVRVDNRVGHKFPTGFPSRNAWIHLAVQSPAGVVFESGRPLADGRIAGNDADEKPGTFEPHYDAISKPDQVQIYETIMADTDGAVTYTLLRTARYLKDNRLLPRGFDKKNAAPEIGVYGEAAQDDNFGGGSDLVTYRIKTGDMHGPFIVRAALLYSVISVNFMEDLRRDAGLAEVTSFVRQFDRADKQPVTVAVAQAEIR
;
A
#
# COMPACT_ATOMS: atom_id res chain seq x y z
N MET A 1 10.48 55.10 41.22
CA MET A 1 11.88 55.17 41.66
C MET A 1 12.72 54.50 40.58
N PHE A 2 13.41 55.36 39.82
CA PHE A 2 14.79 55.27 39.26
C PHE A 2 15.09 54.00 38.44
N SER A 3 15.17 54.10 37.11
CA SER A 3 16.28 54.63 36.24
C SER A 3 17.53 53.76 36.31
N ALA A 4 18.15 53.34 35.22
CA ALA A 4 18.73 53.90 34.01
C ALA A 4 19.27 52.75 33.14
N VAL A 5 19.08 52.68 31.83
CA VAL A 5 19.86 53.16 30.69
C VAL A 5 21.38 52.95 30.76
N PHE A 6 21.93 52.12 29.83
CA PHE A 6 23.15 52.48 29.10
C PHE A 6 23.21 51.74 27.74
N ALA A 7 23.39 52.52 26.71
CA ALA A 7 23.69 52.13 25.34
C ALA A 7 25.21 52.11 25.13
N GLY A 8 25.68 51.28 24.24
CA GLY A 8 27.08 51.25 23.79
C GLY A 8 27.18 50.65 22.39
N GLY A 9 27.13 51.51 21.37
CA GLY A 9 27.45 51.17 20.00
C GLY A 9 28.95 51.18 19.76
N VAL A 10 29.44 50.26 18.94
CA VAL A 10 30.77 50.35 18.33
C VAL A 10 30.63 50.08 16.84
N VAL A 11 30.93 51.15 16.09
CA VAL A 11 31.18 51.18 14.65
C VAL A 11 32.62 50.74 14.41
N PHE A 12 32.87 49.85 13.48
CA PHE A 12 34.19 49.72 12.85
C PHE A 12 34.08 49.72 11.33
N LEU A 13 34.82 50.66 10.78
CA LEU A 13 34.99 50.93 9.36
C LEU A 13 35.83 49.83 8.67
N GLY A 14 35.59 49.73 7.37
CA GLY A 14 36.25 48.81 6.47
C GLY A 14 37.72 49.17 6.17
N LEU A 15 38.39 48.17 5.64
CA LEU A 15 39.60 48.33 4.81
C LEU A 15 39.56 47.29 3.69
N THR A 16 39.41 47.83 2.49
CA THR A 16 39.66 47.17 1.21
C THR A 16 41.18 46.97 1.04
N SER A 17 41.58 45.77 0.69
CA SER A 17 42.90 45.53 0.09
C SER A 17 42.74 44.54 -1.07
N CYS A 18 42.99 45.07 -2.26
CA CYS A 18 43.28 44.32 -3.47
C CYS A 18 44.61 43.57 -3.34
N VAL A 19 44.63 42.29 -3.63
CA VAL A 19 45.86 41.60 -4.05
C VAL A 19 45.55 40.78 -5.29
N SER A 20 46.37 41.01 -6.29
CA SER A 20 46.28 40.53 -7.65
C SER A 20 46.56 39.03 -7.79
N ALA A 21 45.98 38.48 -8.84
CA ALA A 21 46.10 37.13 -9.32
C ALA A 21 47.53 36.66 -9.59
N VAL A 22 47.78 35.39 -9.24
CA VAL A 22 48.76 34.56 -9.94
C VAL A 22 48.04 33.28 -10.32
N SER A 23 47.83 33.10 -11.61
CA SER A 23 47.35 31.89 -12.25
C SER A 23 48.38 30.78 -12.13
N GLY A 24 48.04 29.75 -11.41
CA GLY A 24 48.75 28.46 -11.42
C GLY A 24 47.71 27.38 -11.69
N GLU A 25 47.64 26.95 -12.95
CA GLU A 25 46.87 25.74 -13.33
C GLU A 25 47.51 24.53 -12.67
N ARG A 26 46.86 24.00 -11.63
CA ARG A 26 47.01 22.61 -11.26
C ARG A 26 45.86 21.85 -11.90
N GLN A 27 46.18 21.03 -12.90
CA GLN A 27 45.31 19.97 -13.35
C GLN A 27 45.22 18.94 -12.23
N ASP A 28 44.24 19.08 -11.36
CA ASP A 28 43.79 17.99 -10.50
C ASP A 28 43.06 17.01 -11.40
N ALA A 29 43.69 15.87 -11.68
CA ALA A 29 43.01 14.72 -12.24
C ALA A 29 41.90 14.31 -11.28
N ALA A 30 40.69 14.77 -11.55
CA ALA A 30 39.49 14.26 -10.90
C ALA A 30 39.46 12.77 -11.11
N ALA A 31 39.65 12.01 -10.04
CA ALA A 31 39.38 10.58 -10.04
C ALA A 31 37.93 10.41 -10.51
N ALA A 32 37.75 9.79 -11.67
CA ALA A 32 36.45 9.43 -12.16
C ALA A 32 35.77 8.59 -11.08
N GLY A 33 34.74 9.12 -10.46
CA GLY A 33 33.89 8.37 -9.56
C GLY A 33 33.38 7.12 -10.30
N PRO A 34 33.08 6.05 -9.58
CA PRO A 34 32.54 4.85 -10.20
C PRO A 34 31.32 5.27 -11.06
N PRO A 35 31.16 4.69 -12.26
CA PRO A 35 30.04 5.01 -13.11
C PRO A 35 28.75 4.85 -12.29
N PRO A 36 27.77 5.75 -12.44
CA PRO A 36 26.52 5.63 -11.73
C PRO A 36 26.01 4.20 -11.96
N VAL A 37 25.68 3.52 -10.86
CA VAL A 37 25.00 2.22 -10.93
C VAL A 37 23.74 2.53 -11.71
N THR A 38 23.77 2.27 -13.00
CA THR A 38 22.54 2.17 -13.76
C THR A 38 21.83 1.01 -13.09
N SER A 39 20.89 1.34 -12.20
CA SER A 39 19.86 0.41 -11.86
C SER A 39 19.39 -0.14 -13.21
N GLN A 40 19.81 -1.36 -13.56
CA GLN A 40 18.97 -2.13 -14.43
C GLN A 40 17.71 -2.31 -13.62
N ALA A 41 16.89 -1.25 -13.61
CA ALA A 41 15.51 -1.33 -13.23
C ALA A 41 15.02 -2.55 -14.00
N TRP A 42 14.67 -3.59 -13.28
CA TRP A 42 13.94 -4.70 -13.85
C TRP A 42 12.70 -4.06 -14.45
N SER A 43 12.80 -3.71 -15.74
CA SER A 43 11.64 -3.30 -16.47
C SER A 43 10.83 -4.56 -16.64
N TYR A 44 9.72 -4.66 -15.94
CA TYR A 44 8.68 -5.62 -16.30
C TYR A 44 8.52 -5.56 -17.81
N PRO A 45 8.60 -6.70 -18.53
CA PRO A 45 8.45 -6.69 -19.97
C PRO A 45 7.16 -5.97 -20.30
N LYS A 46 7.25 -4.91 -21.11
CA LYS A 46 6.05 -4.20 -21.59
C LYS A 46 5.20 -5.21 -22.31
N ASN A 47 4.05 -5.53 -21.75
CA ASN A 47 3.13 -6.45 -22.38
C ASN A 47 2.59 -5.77 -23.65
N THR A 48 3.06 -6.21 -24.81
CA THR A 48 2.76 -5.61 -26.12
C THR A 48 1.44 -6.11 -26.72
N ARG A 49 0.56 -6.72 -25.90
CA ARG A 49 -0.78 -7.10 -26.36
C ARG A 49 -1.56 -5.86 -26.79
N ALA A 50 -2.13 -5.95 -28.00
CA ALA A 50 -2.94 -4.89 -28.59
C ALA A 50 -3.97 -4.36 -27.57
N ALA A 51 -3.99 -3.03 -27.41
CA ALA A 51 -4.92 -2.32 -26.56
C ALA A 51 -6.37 -2.76 -26.84
N ARG A 52 -7.02 -3.37 -25.85
CA ARG A 52 -8.46 -3.56 -25.86
C ARG A 52 -9.06 -2.39 -25.10
N ALA A 53 -10.04 -1.71 -25.71
CA ALA A 53 -10.84 -0.72 -24.99
C ALA A 53 -11.43 -1.39 -23.74
N GLY A 54 -11.29 -0.73 -22.58
CA GLY A 54 -11.96 -1.18 -21.35
C GLY A 54 -13.48 -1.11 -21.48
N ALA A 55 -14.20 -1.86 -20.66
CA ALA A 55 -15.63 -1.65 -20.48
C ALA A 55 -15.89 -0.21 -20.00
N GLY A 56 -17.09 0.32 -20.25
CA GLY A 56 -17.46 1.64 -19.73
C GLY A 56 -17.51 1.65 -18.20
N LEU A 57 -17.40 2.84 -17.61
CA LEU A 57 -17.71 3.03 -16.20
C LEU A 57 -19.12 2.56 -15.90
N THR A 58 -19.38 2.13 -14.67
CA THR A 58 -20.69 1.58 -14.26
C THR A 58 -21.72 2.69 -14.14
N ASP A 59 -22.84 2.55 -14.85
CA ASP A 59 -24.00 3.46 -14.75
C ASP A 59 -25.13 2.79 -13.98
N PHE A 60 -25.50 3.38 -12.87
CA PHE A 60 -26.69 3.00 -12.09
C PHE A 60 -27.15 4.18 -11.22
N ILE A 61 -28.40 4.09 -10.76
CA ILE A 61 -28.96 4.89 -9.67
C ILE A 61 -29.62 3.91 -8.71
N SER A 62 -29.24 3.96 -7.43
CA SER A 62 -29.92 3.26 -6.34
C SER A 62 -30.60 4.25 -5.38
N GLY A 63 -31.09 3.77 -4.24
CA GLY A 63 -31.68 4.63 -3.21
C GLY A 63 -30.69 5.66 -2.65
N ASN A 64 -29.41 5.27 -2.50
CA ASN A 64 -28.39 6.09 -1.85
C ASN A 64 -27.19 6.44 -2.72
N PHE A 65 -26.94 5.72 -3.82
CA PHE A 65 -25.72 5.84 -4.60
C PHE A 65 -25.98 5.99 -6.09
N VAL A 66 -25.02 6.60 -6.78
CA VAL A 66 -24.95 6.64 -8.25
C VAL A 66 -23.64 6.04 -8.71
N GLY A 67 -23.63 5.43 -9.89
CA GLY A 67 -22.47 4.83 -10.51
C GLY A 67 -21.42 5.85 -10.94
N SER A 68 -20.16 5.37 -11.00
CA SER A 68 -18.99 6.17 -11.37
C SER A 68 -19.12 6.83 -12.76
N ALA A 69 -19.87 6.24 -13.69
CA ALA A 69 -20.13 6.84 -15.00
C ALA A 69 -20.77 8.23 -14.91
N ARG A 70 -21.67 8.43 -13.96
CA ARG A 70 -22.35 9.72 -13.78
C ARG A 70 -21.42 10.80 -13.26
N CYS A 71 -20.49 10.44 -12.38
CA CYS A 71 -19.45 11.36 -11.89
C CYS A 71 -18.43 11.68 -13.01
N GLY A 72 -18.04 10.67 -13.78
CA GLY A 72 -17.08 10.78 -14.88
C GLY A 72 -17.50 11.74 -15.98
N VAL A 73 -18.80 11.97 -16.21
CA VAL A 73 -19.28 12.96 -17.20
C VAL A 73 -18.66 14.34 -16.95
N CYS A 74 -18.53 14.75 -15.70
CA CYS A 74 -18.00 16.07 -15.32
C CYS A 74 -16.56 16.00 -14.79
N HIS A 75 -16.18 14.91 -14.14
CA HIS A 75 -14.90 14.79 -13.43
C HIS A 75 -13.80 14.04 -14.22
N ASP A 76 -13.99 13.85 -15.52
CA ASP A 76 -12.99 13.39 -16.49
C ASP A 76 -12.59 14.49 -17.46
N LEU A 77 -11.52 14.23 -18.22
CA LEU A 77 -10.91 15.15 -19.19
C LEU A 77 -10.43 16.46 -18.53
N LEU A 78 -10.09 16.38 -17.25
CA LEU A 78 -9.50 17.50 -16.51
C LEU A 78 -8.00 17.59 -16.83
N ARG A 79 -7.48 18.83 -16.78
CA ARG A 79 -6.06 19.10 -17.03
C ARG A 79 -5.55 20.14 -16.05
N ASP A 80 -4.25 20.06 -15.72
CA ASP A 80 -3.52 21.10 -15.02
C ASP A 80 -3.01 22.20 -15.98
N LYS A 81 -2.30 23.20 -15.47
CA LYS A 81 -1.72 24.30 -16.26
C LYS A 81 -0.71 23.82 -17.31
N ALA A 82 -0.02 22.69 -17.10
CA ALA A 82 0.90 22.11 -18.06
C ALA A 82 0.22 21.17 -19.06
N GLY A 83 -1.10 20.94 -18.94
CA GLY A 83 -1.85 20.06 -19.82
C GLY A 83 -1.82 18.58 -19.42
N ASN A 84 -1.27 18.23 -18.26
CA ASN A 84 -1.27 16.86 -17.76
C ASN A 84 -2.70 16.39 -17.46
N ASP A 85 -2.96 15.06 -17.65
CA ASP A 85 -4.25 14.45 -17.32
C ASP A 85 -4.48 14.45 -15.80
N MET A 86 -5.56 15.10 -15.38
CA MET A 86 -6.03 15.20 -13.99
C MET A 86 -7.41 14.56 -13.82
N SER A 87 -7.83 13.73 -14.78
CA SER A 87 -9.15 13.09 -14.83
C SER A 87 -9.34 12.15 -13.66
N ILE A 88 -10.30 12.42 -12.79
CA ILE A 88 -10.52 11.69 -11.55
C ILE A 88 -10.86 10.23 -11.82
N SER A 89 -11.89 9.98 -12.64
CA SER A 89 -12.32 8.60 -12.89
C SER A 89 -11.34 7.82 -13.79
N ASN A 90 -10.53 8.48 -14.63
CA ASN A 90 -9.46 7.83 -15.38
C ASN A 90 -8.33 7.33 -14.48
N HIS A 91 -7.97 8.10 -13.46
CA HIS A 91 -6.96 7.67 -12.48
C HIS A 91 -7.51 6.58 -11.58
N TRP A 92 -8.74 6.73 -11.10
CA TRP A 92 -9.38 5.80 -10.16
C TRP A 92 -9.69 4.44 -10.79
N ARG A 93 -10.28 4.38 -12.01
CA ARG A 93 -10.80 3.13 -12.60
C ARG A 93 -9.78 2.02 -12.80
N SER A 94 -8.48 2.35 -12.82
CA SER A 94 -7.37 1.40 -12.95
C SER A 94 -6.77 0.97 -11.60
N THR A 95 -7.30 1.44 -10.48
CA THR A 95 -6.81 1.11 -9.14
C THR A 95 -7.40 -0.20 -8.61
N MET A 96 -6.75 -0.79 -7.61
CA MET A 96 -7.31 -1.94 -6.88
C MET A 96 -8.62 -1.59 -6.18
N MET A 97 -8.79 -0.34 -5.70
CA MET A 97 -10.04 0.10 -5.05
C MET A 97 -11.22 0.10 -6.01
N ALA A 98 -11.06 0.60 -7.23
CA ALA A 98 -12.10 0.55 -8.27
C ALA A 98 -12.47 -0.89 -8.65
N ASN A 99 -11.52 -1.80 -8.56
CA ASN A 99 -11.67 -3.19 -8.95
C ASN A 99 -11.82 -4.13 -7.74
N ALA A 100 -12.08 -3.60 -6.55
CA ALA A 100 -12.14 -4.36 -5.30
C ALA A 100 -13.13 -5.54 -5.35
N ALA A 101 -14.29 -5.35 -5.99
CA ALA A 101 -15.30 -6.39 -6.18
C ALA A 101 -14.94 -7.42 -7.28
N LYS A 102 -13.93 -7.13 -8.10
CA LYS A 102 -13.50 -7.93 -9.26
C LYS A 102 -12.12 -8.57 -9.03
N ASP A 103 -11.49 -8.30 -7.88
CA ASP A 103 -10.19 -8.87 -7.52
C ASP A 103 -10.30 -10.39 -7.38
N PRO A 104 -9.67 -11.16 -8.28
CA PRO A 104 -9.83 -12.61 -8.29
C PRO A 104 -9.17 -13.31 -7.10
N PHE A 105 -8.12 -12.72 -6.50
CA PHE A 105 -7.52 -13.24 -5.28
C PHE A 105 -8.47 -13.09 -4.09
N TRP A 106 -9.03 -11.89 -3.93
CA TRP A 106 -10.01 -11.64 -2.88
C TRP A 106 -11.24 -12.55 -3.02
N LEU A 107 -11.81 -12.68 -4.22
CA LEU A 107 -12.95 -13.56 -4.48
C LEU A 107 -12.64 -15.03 -4.12
N ALA A 108 -11.46 -15.51 -4.50
CA ALA A 108 -11.01 -16.86 -4.19
C ALA A 108 -10.85 -17.06 -2.67
N LYS A 109 -10.26 -16.08 -1.96
CA LYS A 109 -10.11 -16.14 -0.50
C LYS A 109 -11.48 -16.15 0.20
N VAL A 110 -12.38 -15.24 -0.16
CA VAL A 110 -13.72 -15.22 0.46
C VAL A 110 -14.47 -16.53 0.22
N ARG A 111 -14.38 -17.09 -0.99
CA ARG A 111 -15.01 -18.38 -1.31
C ARG A 111 -14.44 -19.54 -0.49
N SER A 112 -13.11 -19.56 -0.33
CA SER A 112 -12.40 -20.50 0.53
C SER A 112 -12.84 -20.39 1.98
N GLU A 113 -12.87 -19.17 2.55
CA GLU A 113 -13.31 -18.92 3.93
C GLU A 113 -14.75 -19.36 4.18
N VAL A 114 -15.67 -19.08 3.23
CA VAL A 114 -17.06 -19.53 3.30
C VAL A 114 -17.16 -21.07 3.26
N ALA A 115 -16.39 -21.72 2.38
CA ALA A 115 -16.43 -23.18 2.26
C ALA A 115 -15.89 -23.88 3.52
N ARG A 116 -14.84 -23.31 4.13
CA ARG A 116 -14.24 -23.82 5.37
C ARG A 116 -15.09 -23.53 6.61
N ASN A 117 -15.91 -22.47 6.59
CA ASN A 117 -16.71 -22.01 7.73
C ASN A 117 -18.18 -21.75 7.33
N PRO A 118 -18.93 -22.76 6.85
CA PRO A 118 -20.26 -22.57 6.27
C PRO A 118 -21.31 -22.07 7.28
N ALA A 119 -21.14 -22.36 8.56
CA ALA A 119 -22.06 -21.94 9.62
C ALA A 119 -22.12 -20.42 9.78
N ILE A 120 -21.04 -19.71 9.45
CA ILE A 120 -20.93 -18.25 9.55
C ILE A 120 -20.82 -17.55 8.18
N LYS A 121 -21.24 -18.23 7.09
CA LYS A 121 -21.26 -17.70 5.72
C LYS A 121 -21.77 -16.25 5.66
N LYS A 122 -22.91 -15.96 6.29
CA LYS A 122 -23.52 -14.63 6.27
C LYS A 122 -22.61 -13.55 6.89
N VAL A 123 -21.93 -13.89 7.99
CA VAL A 123 -20.99 -12.97 8.67
C VAL A 123 -19.79 -12.69 7.76
N ILE A 124 -19.25 -13.71 7.11
CA ILE A 124 -18.12 -13.61 6.19
C ILE A 124 -18.50 -12.71 5.00
N GLU A 125 -19.60 -13.03 4.30
CA GLU A 125 -20.03 -12.28 3.13
C GLU A 125 -20.33 -10.81 3.45
N GLU A 126 -21.01 -10.55 4.58
CA GLU A 126 -21.28 -9.18 5.02
C GLU A 126 -19.98 -8.42 5.34
N LYS A 127 -19.06 -9.02 6.09
CA LYS A 127 -17.80 -8.41 6.47
C LYS A 127 -16.97 -8.03 5.25
N CYS A 128 -16.80 -8.98 4.32
CA CYS A 128 -16.04 -8.77 3.09
C CYS A 128 -16.70 -7.75 2.15
N ALA A 129 -18.02 -7.86 1.92
CA ALA A 129 -18.74 -6.95 1.06
C ALA A 129 -18.78 -5.51 1.59
N THR A 130 -18.72 -5.30 2.91
CA THR A 130 -18.75 -3.96 3.51
C THR A 130 -17.58 -3.08 3.03
N CYS A 131 -16.41 -3.66 2.72
CA CYS A 131 -15.25 -2.93 2.21
C CYS A 131 -15.03 -3.11 0.71
N HIS A 132 -15.39 -4.25 0.11
CA HIS A 132 -15.11 -4.54 -1.30
C HIS A 132 -16.30 -4.31 -2.25
N MET A 133 -17.54 -4.33 -1.72
CA MET A 133 -18.79 -4.02 -2.43
C MET A 133 -19.63 -3.03 -1.61
N PRO A 134 -19.01 -1.91 -1.15
CA PRO A 134 -19.54 -1.11 -0.03
C PRO A 134 -20.87 -0.43 -0.32
N MET A 135 -21.11 0.01 -1.55
CA MET A 135 -22.38 0.65 -1.90
C MET A 135 -23.55 -0.34 -1.84
N ALA A 136 -23.36 -1.55 -2.40
CA ALA A 136 -24.40 -2.60 -2.36
C ALA A 136 -24.63 -3.08 -0.91
N ALA A 137 -23.57 -3.24 -0.13
CA ALA A 137 -23.68 -3.62 1.28
C ALA A 137 -24.43 -2.57 2.10
N THR A 138 -24.08 -1.28 1.94
CA THR A 138 -24.74 -0.16 2.65
C THR A 138 -26.21 -0.05 2.26
N GLU A 139 -26.53 -0.17 0.96
CA GLU A 139 -27.90 -0.12 0.46
C GLU A 139 -28.75 -1.26 1.03
N THR A 140 -28.18 -2.48 1.06
CA THR A 140 -28.86 -3.65 1.63
C THR A 140 -29.14 -3.47 3.12
N LYS A 141 -28.16 -2.99 3.89
CA LYS A 141 -28.31 -2.74 5.33
C LYS A 141 -29.32 -1.63 5.62
N ALA A 142 -29.33 -0.56 4.83
CA ALA A 142 -30.32 0.52 4.95
C ALA A 142 -31.74 0.03 4.71
N GLY A 143 -31.92 -0.96 3.84
CA GLY A 143 -33.20 -1.63 3.59
C GLY A 143 -33.50 -2.81 4.52
N HIS A 144 -32.74 -3.00 5.60
CA HIS A 144 -32.85 -4.12 6.54
C HIS A 144 -32.72 -5.52 5.88
N GLY A 145 -32.04 -5.59 4.72
CA GLY A 145 -31.77 -6.82 4.00
C GLY A 145 -30.56 -7.59 4.53
N VAL A 146 -30.38 -8.80 4.02
CA VAL A 146 -29.20 -9.64 4.30
C VAL A 146 -28.20 -9.49 3.17
N VAL A 147 -26.96 -9.15 3.50
CA VAL A 147 -25.86 -9.07 2.54
C VAL A 147 -25.48 -10.47 2.10
N ALA A 148 -25.50 -10.73 0.80
CA ALA A 148 -25.07 -11.97 0.17
C ALA A 148 -24.25 -11.65 -1.07
N MET A 149 -23.11 -12.34 -1.23
CA MET A 149 -22.19 -12.15 -2.35
C MET A 149 -22.37 -13.22 -3.44
N PHE A 150 -22.34 -14.48 -3.02
CA PHE A 150 -22.38 -15.65 -3.91
C PHE A 150 -23.83 -16.11 -4.21
N ASP A 151 -23.93 -17.11 -5.07
CA ASP A 151 -25.19 -17.71 -5.52
C ASP A 151 -26.08 -16.64 -6.19
N ASP A 152 -27.25 -16.30 -5.64
CA ASP A 152 -28.13 -15.22 -6.12
C ASP A 152 -27.74 -13.83 -5.55
N GLY A 153 -26.61 -13.73 -4.86
CA GLY A 153 -26.10 -12.50 -4.26
C GLY A 153 -25.49 -11.52 -5.25
N PHE A 154 -24.72 -10.57 -4.77
CA PHE A 154 -24.20 -9.43 -5.53
C PHE A 154 -23.39 -9.78 -6.78
N LEU A 155 -22.75 -10.96 -6.81
CA LEU A 155 -21.98 -11.44 -7.95
C LEU A 155 -22.87 -11.94 -9.10
N SER A 156 -24.13 -12.27 -8.84
CA SER A 156 -25.09 -12.62 -9.88
C SER A 156 -25.49 -11.40 -10.69
N ALA A 157 -25.37 -11.47 -12.02
CA ALA A 157 -25.81 -10.41 -12.92
C ALA A 157 -27.31 -10.10 -12.83
N ALA A 158 -28.11 -11.04 -12.30
CA ALA A 158 -29.53 -10.87 -12.06
C ALA A 158 -29.85 -10.12 -10.74
N ALA A 159 -28.86 -9.97 -9.85
CA ALA A 159 -29.09 -9.30 -8.58
C ALA A 159 -29.34 -7.79 -8.78
N LYS A 160 -30.35 -7.26 -8.10
CA LYS A 160 -30.76 -5.84 -8.19
C LYS A 160 -29.60 -4.86 -7.94
N LEU A 161 -28.69 -5.21 -7.06
CA LEU A 161 -27.55 -4.37 -6.66
C LEU A 161 -26.22 -4.82 -7.31
N HIS A 162 -26.26 -5.68 -8.32
CA HIS A 162 -25.04 -6.15 -9.02
C HIS A 162 -24.21 -4.96 -9.55
N ALA A 163 -24.81 -4.03 -10.26
CA ALA A 163 -24.09 -2.88 -10.81
C ALA A 163 -23.43 -2.03 -9.71
N SER A 164 -24.15 -1.82 -8.60
CA SER A 164 -23.63 -1.10 -7.44
C SER A 164 -22.46 -1.83 -6.75
N ALA A 165 -22.53 -3.16 -6.67
CA ALA A 165 -21.46 -3.97 -6.12
C ALA A 165 -20.21 -3.96 -7.02
N MET A 166 -20.40 -4.12 -8.34
CA MET A 166 -19.30 -4.22 -9.32
C MET A 166 -18.59 -2.89 -9.60
N ASP A 167 -19.10 -1.77 -9.13
CA ASP A 167 -18.41 -0.47 -9.19
C ASP A 167 -17.34 -0.31 -8.09
N GLY A 168 -17.18 -1.30 -7.21
CA GLY A 168 -16.15 -1.38 -6.20
C GLY A 168 -16.25 -0.26 -5.15
N VAL A 169 -15.10 0.22 -4.68
CA VAL A 169 -15.02 1.38 -3.76
C VAL A 169 -15.04 2.65 -4.60
N SER A 170 -16.23 3.20 -4.79
CA SER A 170 -16.50 4.24 -5.80
C SER A 170 -16.79 5.62 -5.21
N CYS A 171 -16.83 6.60 -6.08
CA CYS A 171 -16.96 8.03 -5.78
C CYS A 171 -18.07 8.33 -4.77
N SER A 172 -19.29 7.86 -5.07
CA SER A 172 -20.47 8.18 -4.26
C SER A 172 -20.50 7.50 -2.90
N LEU A 173 -19.61 6.52 -2.63
CA LEU A 173 -19.40 6.01 -1.28
C LEU A 173 -18.49 6.93 -0.48
N CYS A 174 -17.20 7.06 -0.92
CA CYS A 174 -16.18 7.78 -0.15
C CYS A 174 -16.61 9.21 0.16
N HIS A 175 -17.21 9.87 -0.83
CA HIS A 175 -17.68 11.25 -0.70
C HIS A 175 -19.02 11.41 0.06
N GLN A 176 -19.62 10.33 0.55
CA GLN A 176 -20.78 10.39 1.46
C GLN A 176 -20.45 9.96 2.89
N ILE A 177 -19.24 9.48 3.17
CA ILE A 177 -18.85 9.12 4.53
C ILE A 177 -18.81 10.38 5.40
N GLN A 178 -19.58 10.36 6.47
CA GLN A 178 -19.65 11.44 7.45
C GLN A 178 -18.45 11.42 8.39
N ASP A 179 -18.13 12.53 9.03
CA ASP A 179 -17.02 12.66 9.97
C ASP A 179 -17.31 12.07 11.36
N GLU A 180 -18.49 11.49 11.54
CA GLU A 180 -18.92 10.92 12.79
C GLU A 180 -18.03 9.74 13.23
N LYS A 181 -17.38 9.88 14.38
CA LYS A 181 -16.52 8.86 15.03
C LYS A 181 -15.31 8.41 14.21
N LEU A 182 -14.96 9.10 13.14
CA LEU A 182 -13.80 8.74 12.32
C LEU A 182 -12.51 8.66 13.16
N GLY A 183 -11.65 7.71 12.82
CA GLY A 183 -10.39 7.47 13.52
C GLY A 183 -10.50 6.79 14.88
N THR A 184 -11.70 6.37 15.27
CA THR A 184 -11.96 5.59 16.50
C THR A 184 -12.41 4.17 16.19
N ALA A 185 -12.35 3.27 17.16
CA ALA A 185 -12.80 1.88 17.02
C ALA A 185 -14.28 1.77 16.56
N ALA A 186 -15.08 2.80 16.81
CA ALA A 186 -16.48 2.86 16.38
C ALA A 186 -16.64 3.04 14.88
N SER A 187 -15.59 3.49 14.15
CA SER A 187 -15.59 3.65 12.69
C SER A 187 -14.78 2.58 11.94
N PHE A 188 -13.95 1.79 12.64
CA PHE A 188 -13.11 0.75 12.02
C PHE A 188 -13.93 -0.43 11.50
N SER A 189 -13.30 -1.26 10.67
CA SER A 189 -13.91 -2.50 10.14
C SER A 189 -15.18 -2.26 9.31
N GLY A 190 -15.20 -1.18 8.53
CA GLY A 190 -16.34 -0.82 7.68
C GLY A 190 -17.53 -0.20 8.42
N LYS A 191 -17.34 0.32 9.64
CA LYS A 191 -18.41 0.97 10.43
C LYS A 191 -18.50 2.47 10.13
N TYR A 192 -18.33 2.88 8.88
CA TYR A 192 -18.56 4.25 8.43
C TYR A 192 -20.05 4.61 8.43
N THR A 193 -20.36 5.89 8.55
CA THR A 193 -21.74 6.42 8.51
C THR A 193 -22.00 7.13 7.18
N VAL A 194 -23.14 6.80 6.55
CA VAL A 194 -23.70 7.48 5.37
C VAL A 194 -25.13 7.90 5.68
N ALA A 195 -25.53 9.10 5.25
CA ALA A 195 -26.87 9.64 5.50
C ALA A 195 -27.95 8.99 4.61
N THR A 196 -28.20 7.69 4.79
CA THR A 196 -29.13 6.91 3.95
C THR A 196 -30.60 7.34 4.06
N ALA A 197 -30.98 8.02 5.15
CA ALA A 197 -32.34 8.55 5.31
C ALA A 197 -32.59 9.87 4.59
N GLN A 198 -31.57 10.52 4.03
CA GLN A 198 -31.68 11.84 3.42
C GLN A 198 -31.96 11.72 1.91
N PRO A 199 -33.11 12.21 1.39
CA PRO A 199 -33.42 12.05 -0.02
C PRO A 199 -32.64 13.04 -0.90
N ALA A 200 -32.51 12.71 -2.18
CA ALA A 200 -32.06 13.63 -3.20
C ALA A 200 -33.04 14.82 -3.34
N PRO A 201 -32.59 16.06 -3.66
CA PRO A 201 -31.19 16.46 -3.86
C PRO A 201 -30.49 16.91 -2.56
N GLY A 202 -31.15 16.83 -1.42
CA GLY A 202 -30.62 17.26 -0.11
C GLY A 202 -29.49 16.41 0.42
N ARG A 203 -29.21 15.24 -0.17
CA ARG A 203 -28.16 14.34 0.26
C ARG A 203 -26.78 14.96 0.08
N PRO A 204 -25.96 15.04 1.15
CA PRO A 204 -24.63 15.64 1.06
C PRO A 204 -23.67 14.75 0.28
N ILE A 205 -22.76 15.41 -0.47
CA ILE A 205 -21.55 14.80 -0.99
C ILE A 205 -20.37 15.68 -0.61
N PHE A 206 -19.42 15.13 0.13
CA PHE A 206 -18.34 15.87 0.75
C PHE A 206 -17.16 16.06 -0.20
N GLY A 207 -16.54 17.24 -0.14
CA GLY A 207 -15.33 17.54 -0.88
C GLY A 207 -14.40 18.43 -0.05
N PRO A 208 -13.11 18.52 -0.44
CA PRO A 208 -12.10 19.22 0.34
C PRO A 208 -12.14 20.75 0.17
N TYR A 209 -12.97 21.26 -0.75
CA TYR A 209 -12.99 22.68 -1.07
C TYR A 209 -14.14 23.40 -0.38
N ARG A 210 -13.84 24.57 0.20
CA ARG A 210 -14.84 25.47 0.77
C ARG A 210 -15.68 26.10 -0.33
N GLU A 211 -16.92 26.47 -0.04
CA GLU A 211 -17.83 27.19 -0.95
C GLU A 211 -18.13 26.43 -2.26
N PRO A 212 -18.59 25.18 -2.21
CA PRO A 212 -18.95 24.44 -3.41
C PRO A 212 -20.21 25.02 -4.07
N VAL A 213 -20.29 24.97 -5.41
CA VAL A 213 -21.45 25.39 -6.18
C VAL A 213 -22.43 24.23 -6.31
N ALA A 214 -23.58 24.30 -5.60
CA ALA A 214 -24.45 23.14 -5.41
C ALA A 214 -25.34 22.83 -6.64
N ARG A 215 -25.88 23.87 -7.33
CA ARG A 215 -26.97 23.72 -8.31
C ARG A 215 -26.70 22.71 -9.43
N THR A 216 -25.46 22.64 -9.92
CA THR A 216 -25.10 21.74 -11.03
C THR A 216 -25.18 20.28 -10.60
N MET A 217 -24.61 19.95 -9.45
CA MET A 217 -24.61 18.58 -8.93
C MET A 217 -26.01 18.16 -8.47
N GLN A 218 -26.77 19.05 -7.84
CA GLN A 218 -28.17 18.80 -7.46
C GLN A 218 -29.02 18.41 -8.68
N GLY A 219 -28.88 19.14 -9.80
CA GLY A 219 -29.62 18.87 -11.02
C GLY A 219 -29.13 17.64 -11.80
N SER A 220 -27.86 17.31 -11.74
CA SER A 220 -27.26 16.26 -12.57
C SER A 220 -27.23 14.88 -11.91
N VAL A 221 -26.93 14.82 -10.61
CA VAL A 221 -26.72 13.57 -9.88
C VAL A 221 -27.48 13.48 -8.56
N GLY A 222 -28.24 14.52 -8.21
CA GLY A 222 -29.09 14.51 -7.01
C GLY A 222 -28.35 14.66 -5.70
N TYR A 223 -27.13 15.21 -5.69
CA TYR A 223 -26.35 15.47 -4.48
C TYR A 223 -26.12 16.96 -4.26
N THR A 224 -26.06 17.35 -3.00
CA THR A 224 -25.63 18.68 -2.57
C THR A 224 -24.17 18.62 -2.15
N PRO A 225 -23.23 19.21 -2.91
CA PRO A 225 -21.83 19.26 -2.52
C PRO A 225 -21.65 20.14 -1.29
N VAL A 226 -20.88 19.63 -0.33
CA VAL A 226 -20.62 20.27 0.97
C VAL A 226 -19.12 20.18 1.25
N TYR A 227 -18.56 21.19 1.90
CA TYR A 227 -17.21 21.07 2.44
C TYR A 227 -17.17 20.02 3.54
N GLY A 228 -16.21 19.11 3.46
CA GLY A 228 -15.99 18.06 4.45
C GLY A 228 -14.50 17.85 4.68
N SER A 229 -13.99 18.32 5.83
CA SER A 229 -12.57 18.19 6.18
C SER A 229 -12.10 16.74 6.23
N GLN A 230 -13.01 15.80 6.53
CA GLN A 230 -12.72 14.36 6.57
C GLN A 230 -12.24 13.79 5.22
N THR A 231 -12.54 14.43 4.10
CA THR A 231 -12.06 13.98 2.78
C THR A 231 -10.54 14.11 2.63
N ASN A 232 -9.91 14.91 3.49
CA ASN A 232 -8.46 15.08 3.56
C ASN A 232 -7.88 14.62 4.90
N ASP A 233 -8.53 13.67 5.56
CA ASP A 233 -8.13 13.10 6.84
C ASP A 233 -7.87 11.60 6.68
N SER A 234 -6.74 11.10 7.22
CA SER A 234 -6.40 9.68 7.24
C SER A 234 -7.48 8.81 7.88
N ALA A 235 -8.26 9.36 8.81
CA ALA A 235 -9.35 8.68 9.47
C ALA A 235 -10.47 8.23 8.52
N LEU A 236 -10.63 8.88 7.37
CA LEU A 236 -11.53 8.41 6.30
C LEU A 236 -11.07 7.04 5.78
N CYS A 237 -9.78 6.89 5.51
CA CYS A 237 -9.19 5.64 5.01
C CYS A 237 -9.25 4.54 6.08
N ALA A 238 -9.10 4.91 7.34
CA ALA A 238 -9.12 4.00 8.49
C ALA A 238 -10.42 3.19 8.60
N THR A 239 -11.53 3.68 8.06
CA THR A 239 -12.82 2.98 8.11
C THR A 239 -12.77 1.59 7.48
N CYS A 240 -11.95 1.41 6.43
CA CYS A 240 -11.71 0.12 5.77
C CYS A 240 -10.27 -0.40 5.98
N HIS A 241 -9.30 0.52 6.17
CA HIS A 241 -7.88 0.19 6.36
C HIS A 241 -7.48 0.11 7.85
N THR A 242 -8.43 -0.22 8.73
CA THR A 242 -8.24 -0.74 10.08
C THR A 242 -9.29 -1.82 10.28
N LEU A 243 -8.89 -3.07 10.07
CA LEU A 243 -9.79 -4.20 10.01
C LEU A 243 -9.50 -5.20 11.11
N PHE A 244 -10.52 -5.45 11.92
CA PHE A 244 -10.56 -6.55 12.88
C PHE A 244 -11.54 -7.60 12.34
N THR A 245 -11.05 -8.82 12.19
CA THR A 245 -11.83 -9.93 11.64
C THR A 245 -12.14 -10.94 12.74
N PRO A 246 -13.40 -11.35 12.91
CA PRO A 246 -13.75 -12.37 13.89
C PRO A 246 -13.08 -13.70 13.53
N PHE A 247 -12.57 -14.42 14.52
CA PHE A 247 -12.04 -15.75 14.34
C PHE A 247 -12.82 -16.80 15.13
N VAL A 248 -12.78 -18.04 14.63
CA VAL A 248 -13.47 -19.17 15.26
C VAL A 248 -12.46 -20.17 15.83
N ASP A 249 -12.86 -20.82 16.93
CA ASP A 249 -12.14 -21.93 17.52
C ASP A 249 -12.24 -23.22 16.67
N ALA A 250 -11.65 -24.32 17.15
CA ALA A 250 -11.71 -25.62 16.47
C ALA A 250 -13.15 -26.18 16.35
N ALA A 251 -14.07 -25.75 17.23
CA ALA A 251 -15.47 -26.14 17.20
C ALA A 251 -16.34 -25.23 16.28
N GLY A 252 -15.78 -24.15 15.74
CA GLY A 252 -16.48 -23.19 14.87
C GLY A 252 -17.21 -22.07 15.62
N ASN A 253 -16.97 -21.90 16.93
CA ASN A 253 -17.54 -20.80 17.70
C ASN A 253 -16.67 -19.54 17.55
N VAL A 254 -17.29 -18.37 17.44
CA VAL A 254 -16.56 -17.10 17.46
C VAL A 254 -15.84 -16.94 18.79
N ALA A 255 -14.51 -16.86 18.76
CA ALA A 255 -13.65 -16.84 19.93
C ALA A 255 -12.99 -15.47 20.19
N GLY A 256 -13.06 -14.54 19.24
CA GLY A 256 -12.49 -13.20 19.36
C GLY A 256 -12.42 -12.46 18.03
N GLU A 257 -11.67 -11.37 18.02
CA GLU A 257 -11.33 -10.59 16.81
C GLU A 257 -9.81 -10.52 16.66
N PHE A 258 -9.33 -10.65 15.43
CA PHE A 258 -7.92 -10.57 15.05
C PHE A 258 -7.67 -9.28 14.24
N PRO A 259 -6.59 -8.52 14.53
CA PRO A 259 -6.22 -7.34 13.76
C PRO A 259 -5.60 -7.76 12.42
N GLU A 260 -6.44 -7.98 11.42
CA GLU A 260 -6.04 -8.50 10.11
C GLU A 260 -5.15 -7.53 9.34
N GLN A 261 -5.51 -6.24 9.37
CA GLN A 261 -4.72 -5.18 8.75
C GLN A 261 -4.94 -3.85 9.49
N THR A 262 -3.86 -3.17 9.83
CA THR A 262 -3.91 -1.99 10.70
C THR A 262 -3.00 -0.84 10.23
N PRO A 263 -2.85 -0.55 8.92
CA PRO A 263 -1.93 0.48 8.44
C PRO A 263 -2.20 1.87 9.02
N TYR A 264 -3.46 2.20 9.34
CA TYR A 264 -3.78 3.46 10.01
C TYR A 264 -3.27 3.53 11.45
N LEU A 265 -3.39 2.44 12.22
CA LEU A 265 -2.87 2.39 13.59
C LEU A 265 -1.34 2.38 13.60
N GLU A 266 -0.70 1.69 12.66
CA GLU A 266 0.75 1.71 12.44
C GLU A 266 1.22 3.13 12.14
N TRP A 267 0.53 3.85 11.23
CA TRP A 267 0.79 5.24 10.88
C TRP A 267 0.60 6.18 12.08
N ARG A 268 -0.48 6.03 12.85
CA ARG A 268 -0.71 6.84 14.05
C ARG A 268 0.38 6.67 15.10
N HIS A 269 1.05 5.52 15.15
CA HIS A 269 2.13 5.21 16.07
C HIS A 269 3.52 5.50 15.46
N SER A 270 3.61 6.40 14.51
CA SER A 270 4.83 6.83 13.82
C SER A 270 5.00 8.35 13.86
N ASP A 271 6.20 8.83 13.46
CA ASP A 271 6.45 10.26 13.30
C ASP A 271 5.48 10.95 12.31
N PHE A 272 4.93 10.18 11.37
CA PHE A 272 3.98 10.69 10.38
C PHE A 272 2.59 10.95 11.00
N GLY A 273 2.21 10.21 12.03
CA GLY A 273 0.91 10.30 12.69
C GLY A 273 0.86 11.22 13.91
N VAL A 274 1.98 11.47 14.58
CA VAL A 274 2.06 12.22 15.85
C VAL A 274 1.51 13.66 15.76
N ASN A 275 1.52 14.25 14.58
CA ASN A 275 1.00 15.60 14.35
C ASN A 275 -0.34 15.62 13.59
N ALA A 276 -0.94 14.47 13.35
CA ALA A 276 -2.12 14.32 12.51
C ALA A 276 -3.46 14.66 13.20
N ASP A 277 -3.47 14.94 14.51
CA ASP A 277 -4.66 15.44 15.21
C ASP A 277 -5.05 16.87 14.78
N ARG A 278 -4.24 17.50 13.92
CA ARG A 278 -4.59 18.75 13.25
C ARG A 278 -5.31 18.42 11.94
N ARG A 279 -6.61 18.63 11.92
CA ARG A 279 -7.41 18.62 10.67
C ARG A 279 -6.83 19.69 9.75
N TYR A 280 -6.17 19.25 8.66
CA TYR A 280 -5.58 20.17 7.70
C TYR A 280 -6.68 20.87 6.92
N ASP A 281 -6.78 22.19 7.07
CA ASP A 281 -7.37 23.04 6.04
C ASP A 281 -6.39 23.09 4.86
N ILE A 282 -6.88 22.81 3.66
CA ILE A 282 -6.09 22.91 2.42
C ILE A 282 -5.58 24.35 2.32
N GLY A 283 -4.27 24.55 2.47
CA GLY A 283 -3.61 25.84 2.37
C GLY A 283 -2.82 26.30 3.60
N GLU A 284 -2.89 25.61 4.73
CA GLU A 284 -2.13 25.98 5.92
C GLU A 284 -1.07 24.91 6.28
N ASN A 285 0.19 25.19 5.93
CA ASN A 285 1.42 24.48 6.25
C ASN A 285 1.55 23.01 5.82
N PRO A 286 2.06 22.74 4.63
CA PRO A 286 2.64 21.45 4.30
C PRO A 286 3.96 21.29 5.03
N GLY A 287 4.03 20.51 6.09
CA GLY A 287 5.34 20.29 6.74
C GLY A 287 5.37 19.53 8.05
N GLN A 288 4.24 19.21 8.66
CA GLN A 288 4.23 18.49 9.93
C GLN A 288 3.21 17.35 9.91
N GLY A 289 3.66 16.17 9.51
CA GLY A 289 2.88 14.95 9.38
C GLY A 289 2.30 14.79 7.97
N MET A 290 2.48 13.63 7.37
CA MET A 290 1.89 13.29 6.06
C MET A 290 0.69 12.39 6.31
N ASN A 291 -0.47 12.80 5.83
CA ASN A 291 -1.67 11.95 5.89
C ASN A 291 -1.67 10.91 4.75
N CYS A 292 -2.62 9.98 4.77
CA CYS A 292 -2.72 8.92 3.77
C CYS A 292 -2.87 9.49 2.34
N GLN A 293 -3.65 10.55 2.20
CA GLN A 293 -3.95 11.16 0.90
C GLN A 293 -2.70 11.78 0.26
N GLU A 294 -1.80 12.37 1.03
CA GLU A 294 -0.58 13.01 0.50
C GLU A 294 0.35 12.02 -0.20
N CYS A 295 0.45 10.78 0.29
CA CYS A 295 1.24 9.74 -0.34
C CYS A 295 0.47 8.96 -1.41
N HIS A 296 -0.81 8.60 -1.13
CA HIS A 296 -1.59 7.72 -2.00
C HIS A 296 -2.44 8.46 -3.04
N MET A 297 -2.63 9.77 -2.87
CA MET A 297 -3.39 10.67 -3.77
C MET A 297 -2.59 11.96 -4.00
N PRO A 298 -1.38 11.90 -4.59
CA PRO A 298 -0.48 13.04 -4.66
C PRO A 298 -1.13 14.24 -5.35
N HIS A 299 -0.78 15.44 -4.90
CA HIS A 299 -1.27 16.68 -5.49
C HIS A 299 -0.74 16.89 -6.91
N SER A 300 -1.51 17.61 -7.74
CA SER A 300 -1.00 18.16 -9.00
C SER A 300 0.17 19.09 -8.69
N LYS A 301 1.28 18.91 -9.41
CA LYS A 301 2.49 19.73 -9.26
C LYS A 301 2.30 21.13 -9.84
N GLU A 302 1.56 21.23 -10.95
CA GLU A 302 1.41 22.46 -11.71
C GLU A 302 0.19 23.29 -11.27
N GLY A 303 -0.78 22.66 -10.60
CA GLY A 303 -2.00 23.32 -10.14
C GLY A 303 -2.90 23.80 -11.27
N GLY A 304 -3.85 24.68 -10.93
CA GLY A 304 -4.77 25.29 -11.87
C GLY A 304 -5.80 24.33 -12.47
N VAL A 305 -6.18 23.29 -11.74
CA VAL A 305 -7.11 22.25 -12.19
C VAL A 305 -8.54 22.71 -11.94
N ASN A 306 -9.38 22.72 -12.97
CA ASN A 306 -10.83 22.81 -12.81
C ASN A 306 -11.34 21.49 -12.24
N ILE A 307 -12.14 21.53 -11.17
CA ILE A 307 -12.67 20.31 -10.54
C ILE A 307 -13.74 19.60 -11.37
N ALA A 308 -14.27 20.28 -12.39
CA ALA A 308 -15.24 19.71 -13.31
C ALA A 308 -15.04 20.27 -14.73
N ARG A 309 -15.29 19.42 -15.73
CA ARG A 309 -15.19 19.78 -17.16
C ARG A 309 -16.11 20.96 -17.55
N TYR A 310 -17.28 21.02 -16.93
CA TYR A 310 -18.28 22.05 -17.16
C TYR A 310 -18.43 22.91 -15.89
N ALA A 311 -17.29 23.39 -15.37
CA ALA A 311 -17.29 24.23 -14.18
C ALA A 311 -18.04 25.56 -14.46
N PRO A 312 -18.95 25.98 -13.57
CA PRO A 312 -19.53 27.30 -13.65
C PRO A 312 -18.46 28.37 -13.43
N PRO A 313 -18.64 29.60 -14.00
CA PRO A 313 -17.59 30.65 -13.95
C PRO A 313 -17.16 31.05 -12.52
N GLU A 314 -18.03 30.85 -11.54
CA GLU A 314 -17.77 31.18 -10.14
C GLU A 314 -16.76 30.22 -9.50
N LEU A 315 -16.58 29.04 -10.09
CA LEU A 315 -15.71 28.01 -9.55
C LEU A 315 -14.27 28.19 -10.04
N GLN A 316 -13.41 28.65 -9.16
CA GLN A 316 -12.00 28.88 -9.49
C GLN A 316 -11.21 27.58 -9.61
N PRO A 317 -10.23 27.50 -10.54
CA PRO A 317 -9.27 26.40 -10.60
C PRO A 317 -8.53 26.18 -9.28
N LYS A 318 -8.15 24.95 -9.00
CA LYS A 318 -7.50 24.55 -7.76
C LYS A 318 -6.01 24.28 -7.99
N ASP A 319 -5.16 24.87 -7.16
CA ASP A 319 -3.71 24.62 -7.20
C ASP A 319 -3.36 23.33 -6.43
N HIS A 320 -4.06 23.07 -5.32
CA HIS A 320 -3.96 21.81 -4.59
C HIS A 320 -5.08 20.85 -5.03
N PHE A 321 -4.79 20.02 -6.02
CA PHE A 321 -5.74 19.05 -6.56
C PHE A 321 -5.20 17.63 -6.35
N SER A 322 -5.88 16.83 -5.53
CA SER A 322 -5.51 15.45 -5.24
C SER A 322 -5.85 14.52 -6.40
N GLN A 323 -4.85 13.83 -6.93
CA GLN A 323 -5.01 12.85 -7.99
C GLN A 323 -5.46 11.52 -7.40
N HIS A 324 -6.53 10.93 -7.93
CA HIS A 324 -7.12 9.69 -7.39
C HIS A 324 -6.34 8.45 -7.82
N HIS A 325 -5.03 8.45 -7.54
CA HIS A 325 -4.10 7.35 -7.91
C HIS A 325 -4.25 6.13 -7.02
N PHE A 326 -4.53 6.32 -5.72
CA PHE A 326 -4.65 5.26 -4.72
C PHE A 326 -3.58 4.17 -4.88
N VAL A 327 -2.34 4.59 -5.05
CA VAL A 327 -1.20 3.71 -5.28
C VAL A 327 -0.94 2.88 -4.02
N GLY A 328 -0.78 1.58 -4.20
CA GLY A 328 -0.36 0.66 -3.15
C GLY A 328 0.67 -0.33 -3.69
N GLY A 329 1.06 -1.35 -2.93
CA GLY A 329 2.10 -2.31 -3.36
C GLY A 329 1.62 -3.41 -4.34
N ASN A 330 0.47 -3.30 -4.99
CA ASN A 330 -0.19 -4.43 -5.67
C ASN A 330 0.23 -4.64 -7.15
N VAL A 331 1.53 -4.59 -7.48
CA VAL A 331 2.03 -4.76 -8.86
C VAL A 331 1.58 -6.10 -9.46
N PHE A 332 1.74 -7.20 -8.71
CA PHE A 332 1.32 -8.53 -9.15
C PHE A 332 -0.18 -8.57 -9.49
N MET A 333 -1.04 -8.08 -8.60
CA MET A 333 -2.49 -8.08 -8.86
C MET A 333 -2.89 -7.17 -10.01
N LEU A 334 -2.20 -6.03 -10.22
CA LEU A 334 -2.41 -5.19 -11.40
C LEU A 334 -2.04 -5.91 -12.71
N ASN A 335 -1.00 -6.76 -12.71
CA ASN A 335 -0.69 -7.64 -13.85
C ASN A 335 -1.82 -8.65 -14.08
N VAL A 336 -2.29 -9.32 -13.02
CA VAL A 336 -3.41 -10.27 -13.12
C VAL A 336 -4.67 -9.59 -13.66
N LEU A 337 -5.01 -8.41 -13.16
CA LEU A 337 -6.15 -7.62 -13.67
C LEU A 337 -5.96 -7.24 -15.14
N GLN A 338 -4.79 -6.78 -15.52
CA GLN A 338 -4.47 -6.36 -16.89
C GLN A 338 -4.60 -7.54 -17.88
N ASP A 339 -4.03 -8.69 -17.54
CA ASP A 339 -4.07 -9.90 -18.37
C ASP A 339 -5.48 -10.49 -18.51
N ASN A 340 -6.34 -10.27 -17.53
CA ASN A 340 -7.70 -10.80 -17.47
C ASN A 340 -8.78 -9.72 -17.63
N SER A 341 -8.44 -8.52 -18.08
CA SER A 341 -9.32 -7.34 -18.09
C SER A 341 -10.66 -7.57 -18.80
N ALA A 342 -10.66 -8.31 -19.90
CA ALA A 342 -11.90 -8.62 -20.65
C ALA A 342 -12.80 -9.59 -19.89
N SER A 343 -12.25 -10.66 -19.29
CA SER A 343 -13.05 -11.65 -18.53
C SER A 343 -13.56 -11.10 -17.20
N LEU A 344 -12.81 -10.13 -16.61
CA LEU A 344 -13.19 -9.44 -15.38
C LEU A 344 -14.08 -8.22 -15.65
N ASN A 345 -14.36 -7.90 -16.91
CA ASN A 345 -15.15 -6.74 -17.33
C ASN A 345 -14.69 -5.43 -16.66
N LEU A 346 -13.36 -5.14 -16.79
CA LEU A 346 -12.77 -3.94 -16.18
C LEU A 346 -13.11 -2.68 -16.96
N ALA A 347 -13.39 -1.59 -16.26
CA ALA A 347 -13.63 -0.28 -16.87
C ALA A 347 -12.36 0.41 -17.37
N ALA A 348 -11.20 0.04 -16.86
CA ALA A 348 -9.91 0.58 -17.25
C ALA A 348 -9.41 -0.03 -18.57
N SER A 349 -8.82 0.80 -19.45
CA SER A 349 -8.07 0.30 -20.59
C SER A 349 -6.74 -0.34 -20.15
N PHE A 350 -6.14 -1.10 -21.04
CA PHE A 350 -4.83 -1.71 -20.84
C PHE A 350 -3.77 -0.67 -20.44
N GLU A 351 -3.75 0.47 -21.15
CA GLU A 351 -2.79 1.55 -20.91
C GLU A 351 -2.97 2.18 -19.53
N LYS A 352 -4.22 2.35 -19.05
CA LYS A 352 -4.49 2.93 -17.74
C LYS A 352 -4.09 1.99 -16.60
N LEU A 353 -4.26 0.68 -16.78
CA LEU A 353 -3.74 -0.31 -15.85
C LEU A 353 -2.20 -0.29 -15.83
N GLU A 354 -1.56 -0.17 -17.01
CA GLU A 354 -0.11 -0.02 -17.11
C GLU A 354 0.39 1.26 -16.43
N ASP A 355 -0.27 2.41 -16.63
CA ASP A 355 0.05 3.67 -15.96
C ASP A 355 0.02 3.51 -14.43
N THR A 356 -1.00 2.83 -13.90
CA THR A 356 -1.15 2.59 -12.45
C THR A 356 -0.07 1.64 -11.93
N LYS A 357 0.24 0.59 -12.69
CA LYS A 357 1.34 -0.32 -12.37
C LYS A 357 2.68 0.43 -12.31
N GLN A 358 2.97 1.26 -13.29
CA GLN A 358 4.21 2.04 -13.33
C GLN A 358 4.29 3.06 -12.18
N ARG A 359 3.18 3.67 -11.78
CA ARG A 359 3.13 4.52 -10.57
C ARG A 359 3.45 3.70 -9.32
N THR A 360 2.87 2.50 -9.20
CA THR A 360 3.11 1.59 -8.08
C THR A 360 4.58 1.18 -8.00
N VAL A 361 5.20 0.79 -9.12
CA VAL A 361 6.63 0.45 -9.17
C VAL A 361 7.49 1.64 -8.76
N ARG A 362 7.22 2.83 -9.29
CA ARG A 362 7.99 4.04 -8.93
C ARG A 362 7.88 4.37 -7.44
N GLN A 363 6.70 4.24 -6.83
CA GLN A 363 6.54 4.50 -5.40
C GLN A 363 7.29 3.46 -4.56
N LEU A 364 7.22 2.18 -4.93
CA LEU A 364 7.98 1.13 -4.27
C LEU A 364 9.50 1.38 -4.34
N GLN A 365 10.01 1.81 -5.48
CA GLN A 365 11.44 1.99 -5.74
C GLN A 365 12.02 3.31 -5.20
N ASN A 366 11.22 4.38 -5.18
CA ASN A 366 11.74 5.71 -4.86
C ASN A 366 11.37 6.18 -3.45
N ASP A 367 10.25 5.69 -2.90
CA ASP A 367 9.64 6.30 -1.73
C ASP A 367 9.43 5.33 -0.55
N THR A 368 9.79 4.03 -0.72
CA THR A 368 9.39 3.00 0.25
C THR A 368 10.50 2.61 1.22
N ALA A 369 11.71 2.35 0.75
CA ALA A 369 12.83 1.97 1.61
C ALA A 369 14.18 2.31 0.97
N ASP A 370 15.20 2.45 1.82
CA ASP A 370 16.59 2.55 1.41
C ASP A 370 17.38 1.34 1.91
N LEU A 371 18.47 0.99 1.20
CA LEU A 371 19.44 -0.01 1.61
C LEU A 371 20.83 0.61 1.67
N ALA A 372 21.61 0.22 2.70
CA ALA A 372 23.03 0.51 2.79
C ALA A 372 23.80 -0.74 3.16
N ILE A 373 25.06 -0.82 2.75
CA ILE A 373 25.99 -1.90 3.07
C ILE A 373 27.21 -1.33 3.75
N GLU A 374 27.53 -1.85 4.94
CA GLU A 374 28.83 -1.73 5.56
C GLU A 374 29.51 -3.09 5.53
N SER A 375 30.82 -3.13 5.24
CA SER A 375 31.51 -4.40 5.11
C SER A 375 32.96 -4.32 5.55
N ARG A 376 33.45 -5.42 6.13
CA ARG A 376 34.85 -5.56 6.52
C ARG A 376 35.31 -7.01 6.32
N ARG A 377 36.59 -7.19 6.04
CA ARG A 377 37.22 -8.49 5.98
C ARG A 377 38.23 -8.65 7.13
N ALA A 378 38.23 -9.81 7.76
CA ALA A 378 39.22 -10.19 8.78
C ALA A 378 39.62 -11.65 8.55
N GLY A 379 40.83 -11.87 8.00
CA GLY A 379 41.29 -13.20 7.62
C GLY A 379 40.42 -13.83 6.52
N ASP A 380 39.85 -14.98 6.83
CA ASP A 380 38.94 -15.74 5.96
C ASP A 380 37.46 -15.41 6.18
N GLU A 381 37.16 -14.43 7.02
CA GLU A 381 35.77 -14.01 7.29
C GLU A 381 35.49 -12.63 6.70
N LEU A 382 34.42 -12.56 5.93
CA LEU A 382 33.81 -11.34 5.46
C LEU A 382 32.55 -11.06 6.28
N THR A 383 32.53 -9.94 7.00
CA THR A 383 31.36 -9.43 7.70
C THR A 383 30.69 -8.37 6.82
N VAL A 384 29.40 -8.55 6.51
CA VAL A 384 28.58 -7.59 5.77
C VAL A 384 27.39 -7.22 6.63
N VAL A 385 27.21 -5.94 6.91
CA VAL A 385 26.03 -5.41 7.60
C VAL A 385 25.16 -4.74 6.56
N VAL A 386 23.94 -5.24 6.41
CA VAL A 386 22.90 -4.64 5.55
C VAL A 386 21.97 -3.85 6.44
N ARG A 387 21.88 -2.55 6.20
CA ARG A 387 20.92 -1.67 6.83
C ARG A 387 19.72 -1.48 5.90
N VAL A 388 18.52 -1.66 6.44
CA VAL A 388 17.26 -1.39 5.75
C VAL A 388 16.55 -0.25 6.48
N ASP A 389 16.29 0.86 5.80
CA ASP A 389 15.56 2.00 6.35
C ASP A 389 14.15 2.07 5.74
N ASN A 390 13.12 2.02 6.57
CA ASN A 390 11.73 2.21 6.14
C ASN A 390 11.42 3.71 6.02
N ARG A 391 10.93 4.13 4.86
CA ARG A 391 10.62 5.53 4.55
C ARG A 391 9.13 5.86 4.57
N VAL A 392 8.26 4.82 4.65
CA VAL A 392 6.80 5.02 4.67
C VAL A 392 6.27 5.19 6.09
N GLY A 393 5.09 5.76 6.20
CA GLY A 393 4.47 6.10 7.49
C GLY A 393 3.83 4.93 8.24
N HIS A 394 3.93 3.71 7.74
CA HIS A 394 3.38 2.50 8.33
C HIS A 394 4.39 1.36 8.23
N LYS A 395 4.11 0.19 8.79
CA LYS A 395 4.98 -0.98 8.61
C LYS A 395 5.14 -1.32 7.11
N PHE A 396 6.27 -1.91 6.74
CA PHE A 396 6.49 -2.41 5.39
C PHE A 396 6.97 -3.87 5.41
N PRO A 397 6.27 -4.78 4.68
CA PRO A 397 5.00 -4.55 4.00
C PRO A 397 3.84 -4.31 4.97
N THR A 398 2.71 -3.77 4.51
CA THR A 398 1.51 -3.56 5.32
C THR A 398 0.23 -4.00 4.60
N GLY A 399 -0.89 -4.00 5.30
CA GLY A 399 -2.21 -4.42 4.84
C GLY A 399 -2.39 -5.93 4.98
N PHE A 400 -2.90 -6.59 3.94
CA PHE A 400 -3.24 -8.01 3.98
C PHE A 400 -2.02 -8.90 4.25
N PRO A 401 -2.11 -9.89 5.16
CA PRO A 401 -0.96 -10.65 5.66
C PRO A 401 -0.31 -11.64 4.66
N SER A 402 -0.72 -11.66 3.40
CA SER A 402 -0.07 -12.46 2.35
C SER A 402 1.25 -11.88 1.86
N ARG A 403 1.56 -10.64 2.23
CA ARG A 403 2.68 -9.87 1.70
C ARG A 403 3.97 -10.16 2.45
N ASN A 404 5.07 -10.26 1.71
CA ASN A 404 6.41 -10.34 2.29
C ASN A 404 7.40 -9.43 1.57
N ALA A 405 8.45 -9.02 2.29
CA ALA A 405 9.64 -8.40 1.72
C ALA A 405 10.86 -9.13 2.30
N TRP A 406 11.95 -9.26 1.53
CA TRP A 406 13.12 -9.98 2.00
C TRP A 406 14.42 -9.43 1.41
N ILE A 407 15.52 -9.76 2.06
CA ILE A 407 16.85 -9.40 1.58
C ILE A 407 17.39 -10.53 0.69
N HIS A 408 17.70 -10.21 -0.56
CA HIS A 408 18.57 -11.02 -1.41
C HIS A 408 19.98 -10.47 -1.31
N LEU A 409 20.90 -11.25 -0.73
CA LEU A 409 22.31 -10.91 -0.65
C LEU A 409 23.14 -11.88 -1.51
N ALA A 410 24.00 -11.35 -2.37
CA ALA A 410 24.97 -12.11 -3.14
C ALA A 410 26.38 -11.53 -2.97
N VAL A 411 27.36 -12.41 -2.72
CA VAL A 411 28.79 -12.08 -2.67
C VAL A 411 29.52 -12.87 -3.75
N GLN A 412 30.23 -12.15 -4.61
CA GLN A 412 30.97 -12.71 -5.73
C GLN A 412 32.47 -12.36 -5.63
N SER A 413 33.31 -13.29 -6.01
CA SER A 413 34.75 -13.08 -6.26
C SER A 413 35.06 -13.32 -7.75
N PRO A 414 36.28 -13.03 -8.24
CA PRO A 414 36.68 -13.41 -9.59
C PRO A 414 36.59 -14.92 -9.84
N ALA A 415 36.64 -15.75 -8.79
CA ALA A 415 36.55 -17.21 -8.87
C ALA A 415 35.12 -17.74 -8.90
N GLY A 416 34.12 -16.90 -8.64
CA GLY A 416 32.68 -17.26 -8.63
C GLY A 416 31.91 -16.76 -7.43
N VAL A 417 30.73 -17.35 -7.21
CA VAL A 417 29.84 -17.02 -6.09
C VAL A 417 30.43 -17.54 -4.79
N VAL A 418 30.57 -16.66 -3.80
CA VAL A 418 31.08 -16.97 -2.45
C VAL A 418 29.93 -17.29 -1.51
N PHE A 419 28.85 -16.50 -1.63
CA PHE A 419 27.66 -16.63 -0.79
C PHE A 419 26.44 -16.06 -1.54
N GLU A 420 25.30 -16.72 -1.40
CA GLU A 420 24.02 -16.18 -1.89
C GLU A 420 22.89 -16.66 -0.97
N SER A 421 22.03 -15.74 -0.54
CA SER A 421 20.84 -15.99 0.28
C SER A 421 19.66 -15.17 -0.25
N GLY A 422 18.45 -15.75 -0.27
CA GLY A 422 17.24 -15.05 -0.63
C GLY A 422 17.06 -14.79 -2.12
N ARG A 423 17.68 -15.56 -3.03
CA ARG A 423 17.50 -15.41 -4.49
C ARG A 423 16.06 -15.74 -4.89
N PRO A 424 15.35 -14.86 -5.64
CA PRO A 424 14.00 -15.15 -6.11
C PRO A 424 14.02 -16.25 -7.18
N LEU A 425 13.05 -17.16 -7.12
CA LEU A 425 12.84 -18.21 -8.10
C LEU A 425 11.65 -17.87 -9.03
N ALA A 426 11.64 -18.47 -10.22
CA ALA A 426 10.63 -18.17 -11.24
C ALA A 426 9.19 -18.59 -10.84
N ASP A 427 9.06 -19.53 -9.91
CA ASP A 427 7.78 -20.01 -9.39
C ASP A 427 7.24 -19.17 -8.21
N GLY A 428 8.00 -18.14 -7.78
CA GLY A 428 7.67 -17.26 -6.66
C GLY A 428 8.29 -17.66 -5.33
N ARG A 429 9.01 -18.79 -5.27
CA ARG A 429 9.74 -19.23 -4.08
C ARG A 429 10.99 -18.39 -3.87
N ILE A 430 11.55 -18.49 -2.67
CA ILE A 430 12.77 -17.82 -2.25
C ILE A 430 13.82 -18.89 -1.95
N ALA A 431 14.93 -18.89 -2.68
CA ALA A 431 16.01 -19.85 -2.47
C ALA A 431 16.56 -19.72 -1.04
N GLY A 432 16.67 -20.82 -0.35
CA GLY A 432 17.10 -20.89 1.06
C GLY A 432 15.95 -20.75 2.07
N ASN A 433 14.74 -20.40 1.65
CA ASN A 433 13.57 -20.42 2.52
C ASN A 433 12.96 -21.83 2.56
N ASP A 434 13.44 -22.66 3.49
CA ASP A 434 12.96 -24.04 3.70
C ASP A 434 11.48 -24.10 4.12
N ALA A 435 10.90 -23.00 4.58
CA ALA A 435 9.50 -22.92 4.98
C ALA A 435 8.55 -23.10 3.80
N ASP A 436 8.96 -22.72 2.57
CA ASP A 436 8.17 -22.93 1.37
C ASP A 436 7.92 -24.43 1.06
N GLU A 437 8.75 -25.31 1.59
CA GLU A 437 8.69 -26.76 1.39
C GLU A 437 8.07 -27.52 2.57
N LYS A 438 7.95 -26.88 3.74
CA LYS A 438 7.49 -27.52 4.98
C LYS A 438 6.26 -26.81 5.55
N PRO A 439 5.04 -27.27 5.27
CA PRO A 439 3.83 -26.67 5.82
C PRO A 439 3.89 -26.51 7.34
N GLY A 440 3.52 -25.33 7.83
CA GLY A 440 3.51 -25.01 9.25
C GLY A 440 4.85 -24.52 9.81
N THR A 441 5.87 -24.37 8.97
CA THR A 441 7.14 -23.72 9.34
C THR A 441 7.27 -22.34 8.72
N PHE A 442 8.20 -21.53 9.22
CA PHE A 442 8.51 -20.19 8.70
C PHE A 442 9.93 -19.78 9.11
N GLU A 443 10.55 -18.90 8.32
CA GLU A 443 11.84 -18.30 8.68
C GLU A 443 11.68 -17.39 9.91
N PRO A 444 12.57 -17.48 10.91
CA PRO A 444 12.59 -16.56 12.03
C PRO A 444 13.02 -15.15 11.58
N HIS A 445 13.05 -14.21 12.50
CA HIS A 445 13.77 -12.96 12.31
C HIS A 445 15.27 -13.18 12.61
N TYR A 446 16.14 -12.74 11.71
CA TYR A 446 17.58 -12.89 11.85
C TYR A 446 18.28 -11.55 12.12
N ASP A 447 18.93 -11.40 13.28
CA ASP A 447 19.96 -10.37 13.51
C ASP A 447 21.29 -10.74 12.81
N ALA A 448 21.60 -12.05 12.71
CA ALA A 448 22.79 -12.54 12.05
C ALA A 448 22.53 -13.76 11.16
N ILE A 449 23.10 -13.76 9.96
CA ILE A 449 23.02 -14.81 8.96
C ILE A 449 24.42 -15.32 8.65
N SER A 450 24.61 -16.65 8.61
CA SER A 450 25.89 -17.29 8.28
C SER A 450 25.79 -18.41 7.24
N LYS A 451 24.56 -18.76 6.83
CA LYS A 451 24.31 -19.85 5.89
C LYS A 451 23.38 -19.39 4.77
N PRO A 452 23.52 -19.97 3.55
CA PRO A 452 22.64 -19.65 2.42
C PRO A 452 21.16 -20.01 2.61
N ASP A 453 20.87 -20.94 3.53
CA ASP A 453 19.51 -21.38 3.88
C ASP A 453 18.87 -20.57 5.01
N GLN A 454 19.47 -19.45 5.39
CA GLN A 454 18.92 -18.45 6.28
C GLN A 454 18.54 -17.21 5.45
N VAL A 455 17.28 -16.81 5.48
CA VAL A 455 16.79 -15.65 4.71
C VAL A 455 16.05 -14.67 5.62
N GLN A 456 16.48 -13.41 5.66
CA GLN A 456 15.73 -12.39 6.37
C GLN A 456 14.48 -12.02 5.58
N ILE A 457 13.31 -12.41 6.08
CA ILE A 457 12.01 -12.14 5.51
C ILE A 457 11.18 -11.29 6.48
N TYR A 458 10.71 -10.15 6.03
CA TYR A 458 9.82 -9.23 6.74
C TYR A 458 8.37 -9.55 6.36
N GLU A 459 7.59 -10.09 7.31
CA GLU A 459 6.26 -10.63 7.06
C GLU A 459 5.46 -10.79 8.35
N THR A 460 4.22 -11.24 8.22
CA THR A 460 3.42 -11.73 9.35
C THR A 460 3.18 -13.23 9.21
N ILE A 461 3.35 -13.97 10.30
CA ILE A 461 2.96 -15.37 10.40
C ILE A 461 1.89 -15.50 11.48
N MET A 462 0.79 -16.13 11.12
CA MET A 462 -0.42 -16.22 11.95
C MET A 462 -0.59 -17.62 12.52
N ALA A 463 -1.22 -17.70 13.70
CA ALA A 463 -1.62 -18.98 14.31
C ALA A 463 -3.11 -19.00 14.64
N ASP A 464 -3.67 -20.21 14.64
CA ASP A 464 -5.01 -20.49 15.13
C ASP A 464 -5.07 -20.56 16.67
N THR A 465 -6.24 -20.90 17.23
CA THR A 465 -6.45 -21.04 18.66
C THR A 465 -5.60 -22.15 19.31
N ASP A 466 -5.20 -23.15 18.54
CA ASP A 466 -4.36 -24.27 18.99
C ASP A 466 -2.85 -23.95 18.88
N GLY A 467 -2.51 -22.80 18.28
CA GLY A 467 -1.13 -22.35 18.09
C GLY A 467 -0.48 -22.86 16.81
N ALA A 468 -1.21 -23.55 15.95
CA ALA A 468 -0.71 -24.00 14.66
C ALA A 468 -0.70 -22.86 13.64
N VAL A 469 0.31 -22.82 12.76
CA VAL A 469 0.39 -21.85 11.66
C VAL A 469 -0.84 -21.96 10.78
N THR A 470 -1.47 -20.84 10.47
CA THR A 470 -2.66 -20.77 9.61
C THR A 470 -2.57 -19.63 8.62
N TYR A 471 -3.10 -19.85 7.42
CA TYR A 471 -3.32 -18.84 6.37
C TYR A 471 -4.81 -18.59 6.11
N THR A 472 -5.68 -19.15 6.98
CA THR A 472 -7.14 -18.98 6.97
C THR A 472 -7.51 -17.87 7.94
N LEU A 473 -8.05 -16.75 7.43
CA LEU A 473 -8.31 -15.55 8.24
C LEU A 473 -9.24 -15.81 9.42
N LEU A 474 -10.34 -16.56 9.15
CA LEU A 474 -11.34 -16.88 10.18
C LEU A 474 -10.84 -17.88 11.25
N ARG A 475 -9.65 -18.41 11.09
CA ARG A 475 -8.99 -19.26 12.10
C ARG A 475 -7.87 -18.53 12.83
N THR A 476 -7.46 -17.36 12.34
CA THR A 476 -6.33 -16.62 12.89
C THR A 476 -6.70 -15.98 14.23
N ALA A 477 -6.02 -16.42 15.29
CA ALA A 477 -6.21 -15.93 16.67
C ALA A 477 -5.10 -14.98 17.13
N ARG A 478 -3.88 -15.12 16.60
CA ARG A 478 -2.72 -14.31 17.01
C ARG A 478 -1.62 -14.34 15.96
N TYR A 479 -0.66 -13.42 16.10
CA TYR A 479 0.61 -13.46 15.39
C TYR A 479 1.61 -14.37 16.12
N LEU A 480 2.35 -15.19 15.36
CA LEU A 480 3.58 -15.87 15.80
C LEU A 480 4.80 -15.01 15.48
N LYS A 481 4.78 -14.37 14.32
CA LYS A 481 5.81 -13.45 13.84
C LYS A 481 5.13 -12.21 13.25
N ASP A 482 5.57 -11.03 13.62
CA ASP A 482 5.37 -9.76 12.92
C ASP A 482 6.66 -8.96 13.05
N ASN A 483 7.55 -9.15 12.08
CA ASN A 483 8.81 -8.45 11.94
C ASN A 483 8.80 -7.49 10.74
N ARG A 484 7.62 -7.05 10.29
CA ARG A 484 7.52 -6.06 9.23
C ARG A 484 8.27 -4.79 9.62
N LEU A 485 9.06 -4.24 8.70
CA LEU A 485 9.89 -3.05 8.94
C LEU A 485 9.05 -1.93 9.56
N LEU A 486 9.48 -1.42 10.69
CA LEU A 486 8.75 -0.41 11.46
C LEU A 486 8.89 0.96 10.81
N PRO A 487 7.86 1.82 10.82
CA PRO A 487 7.99 3.19 10.38
C PRO A 487 8.85 4.03 11.35
N ARG A 488 9.40 5.13 10.87
CA ARG A 488 10.18 6.04 11.71
C ARG A 488 9.36 6.56 12.90
N GLY A 489 9.98 6.57 14.08
CA GLY A 489 9.35 6.97 15.33
C GLY A 489 8.50 5.91 16.01
N PHE A 490 8.35 4.72 15.42
CA PHE A 490 7.58 3.63 16.02
C PHE A 490 8.25 3.09 17.27
N ASP A 491 7.57 3.19 18.41
CA ASP A 491 8.04 2.62 19.68
C ASP A 491 7.49 1.20 19.87
N LYS A 492 8.32 0.18 19.56
CA LYS A 492 7.91 -1.22 19.66
C LYS A 492 7.63 -1.70 21.09
N LYS A 493 8.18 -1.03 22.11
CA LYS A 493 7.99 -1.41 23.53
C LYS A 493 6.65 -0.96 24.07
N ASN A 494 6.10 0.15 23.56
CA ASN A 494 4.83 0.73 23.96
C ASN A 494 3.74 0.61 22.90
N ALA A 495 3.98 -0.15 21.84
CA ALA A 495 2.98 -0.41 20.82
C ALA A 495 1.81 -1.24 21.36
N ALA A 496 0.59 -0.86 20.97
CA ALA A 496 -0.59 -1.66 21.27
C ALA A 496 -0.50 -3.05 20.61
N PRO A 497 -1.12 -4.09 21.22
CA PRO A 497 -1.01 -5.47 20.72
C PRO A 497 -1.39 -5.61 19.22
N GLU A 498 -2.35 -4.86 18.74
CA GLU A 498 -2.83 -4.92 17.35
C GLU A 498 -1.82 -4.44 16.31
N ILE A 499 -0.77 -3.72 16.74
CA ILE A 499 0.35 -3.25 15.92
C ILE A 499 1.71 -3.70 16.47
N GLY A 500 1.70 -4.61 17.45
CA GLY A 500 2.91 -5.09 18.12
C GLY A 500 3.93 -5.74 17.19
N VAL A 501 5.13 -5.97 17.72
CA VAL A 501 6.18 -6.78 17.10
C VAL A 501 6.16 -8.15 17.77
N TYR A 502 6.20 -9.22 16.98
CA TYR A 502 6.08 -10.59 17.46
C TYR A 502 7.22 -11.47 16.93
N GLY A 503 7.55 -12.51 17.67
CA GLY A 503 8.67 -13.40 17.39
C GLY A 503 10.00 -12.80 17.84
N GLU A 504 11.09 -13.25 17.25
CA GLU A 504 12.48 -12.89 17.61
C GLU A 504 12.74 -11.38 17.45
N ALA A 505 12.11 -10.71 16.48
CA ALA A 505 12.24 -9.28 16.25
C ALA A 505 11.84 -8.41 17.47
N ALA A 506 10.98 -8.93 18.35
CA ALA A 506 10.61 -8.24 19.58
C ALA A 506 11.82 -8.08 20.54
N GLN A 507 12.78 -9.01 20.49
CA GLN A 507 13.96 -9.05 21.32
C GLN A 507 15.22 -8.48 20.64
N ASP A 508 15.17 -8.20 19.34
CA ASP A 508 16.28 -7.62 18.61
C ASP A 508 16.37 -6.11 18.86
N ASP A 509 17.42 -5.67 19.56
CA ASP A 509 17.58 -4.25 19.92
C ASP A 509 17.85 -3.34 18.71
N ASN A 510 18.38 -3.88 17.60
CA ASN A 510 18.65 -3.10 16.40
C ASN A 510 17.45 -3.02 15.44
N PHE A 511 16.46 -3.90 15.58
CA PHE A 511 15.17 -3.80 14.91
C PHE A 511 14.31 -2.73 15.59
N GLY A 512 14.35 -1.52 15.09
CA GLY A 512 13.76 -0.34 15.75
C GLY A 512 12.87 0.50 14.84
N GLY A 513 12.38 1.60 15.40
CA GLY A 513 11.54 2.54 14.67
C GLY A 513 12.27 3.23 13.53
N GLY A 514 12.05 2.73 12.32
CA GLY A 514 12.61 3.24 11.07
C GLY A 514 13.66 2.36 10.41
N SER A 515 14.29 1.40 11.10
CA SER A 515 15.36 0.60 10.47
C SER A 515 15.56 -0.77 11.09
N ASP A 516 16.28 -1.63 10.34
CA ASP A 516 16.82 -2.92 10.74
C ASP A 516 18.25 -3.09 10.26
N LEU A 517 19.08 -3.82 11.02
CA LEU A 517 20.46 -4.17 10.67
C LEU A 517 20.63 -5.68 10.66
N VAL A 518 20.93 -6.25 9.50
CA VAL A 518 21.19 -7.70 9.36
C VAL A 518 22.66 -7.95 9.10
N THR A 519 23.32 -8.71 9.98
CA THR A 519 24.75 -9.01 9.89
C THR A 519 24.99 -10.36 9.20
N TYR A 520 25.64 -10.36 8.06
CA TYR A 520 26.07 -11.57 7.35
C TYR A 520 27.53 -11.88 7.71
N ARG A 521 27.80 -13.11 8.20
CA ARG A 521 29.14 -13.64 8.50
C ARG A 521 29.49 -14.73 7.50
N ILE A 522 30.34 -14.38 6.53
CA ILE A 522 30.57 -15.20 5.35
C ILE A 522 32.00 -15.72 5.36
N LYS A 523 32.16 -17.04 5.34
CA LYS A 523 33.48 -17.66 5.18
C LYS A 523 33.90 -17.62 3.73
N THR A 524 35.02 -16.97 3.44
CA THR A 524 35.59 -16.86 2.10
C THR A 524 36.51 -18.01 1.73
N GLY A 525 36.98 -18.80 2.73
CA GLY A 525 37.93 -19.85 2.49
C GLY A 525 39.20 -19.32 1.80
N ASP A 526 39.65 -20.04 0.77
CA ASP A 526 40.82 -19.69 -0.04
C ASP A 526 40.48 -18.67 -1.17
N MET A 527 39.27 -18.16 -1.22
CA MET A 527 38.89 -17.17 -2.25
C MET A 527 39.50 -15.80 -1.95
N HIS A 528 40.01 -15.19 -3.01
CA HIS A 528 40.62 -13.86 -2.95
C HIS A 528 39.72 -12.81 -3.58
N GLY A 529 39.79 -11.57 -3.07
CA GLY A 529 39.10 -10.43 -3.61
C GLY A 529 39.62 -9.96 -4.97
N PRO A 530 39.01 -8.93 -5.54
CA PRO A 530 37.97 -8.14 -4.90
C PRO A 530 36.64 -8.91 -4.78
N PHE A 531 35.97 -8.71 -3.64
CA PHE A 531 34.61 -9.25 -3.44
C PHE A 531 33.59 -8.18 -3.76
N ILE A 532 32.64 -8.52 -4.62
CA ILE A 532 31.48 -7.67 -4.93
C ILE A 532 30.29 -8.14 -4.12
N VAL A 533 29.84 -7.31 -3.21
CA VAL A 533 28.64 -7.55 -2.40
C VAL A 533 27.48 -6.81 -3.02
N ARG A 534 26.36 -7.49 -3.26
CA ARG A 534 25.10 -6.90 -3.73
C ARG A 534 23.99 -7.30 -2.78
N ALA A 535 23.21 -6.32 -2.34
CA ALA A 535 21.98 -6.54 -1.59
C ALA A 535 20.81 -5.90 -2.31
N ALA A 536 19.67 -6.57 -2.31
CA ALA A 536 18.41 -6.05 -2.79
C ALA A 536 17.29 -6.32 -1.78
N LEU A 537 16.46 -5.34 -1.49
CA LEU A 537 15.18 -5.55 -0.81
C LEU A 537 14.13 -5.86 -1.87
N LEU A 538 13.60 -7.06 -1.82
CA LEU A 538 12.59 -7.57 -2.74
C LEU A 538 11.22 -7.62 -2.06
N TYR A 539 10.14 -7.47 -2.84
CA TYR A 539 8.78 -7.44 -2.32
C TYR A 539 7.83 -8.28 -3.17
N SER A 540 7.00 -9.11 -2.52
CA SER A 540 5.92 -9.88 -3.14
C SER A 540 4.58 -9.59 -2.47
N VAL A 541 3.51 -9.62 -3.28
CA VAL A 541 2.12 -9.39 -2.83
C VAL A 541 1.51 -10.63 -2.19
N ILE A 542 1.89 -11.82 -2.69
CA ILE A 542 1.35 -13.09 -2.24
C ILE A 542 2.51 -14.06 -2.03
N SER A 543 2.71 -14.47 -0.78
CA SER A 543 3.69 -15.50 -0.44
C SER A 543 3.23 -16.88 -0.96
N VAL A 544 4.18 -17.75 -1.21
CA VAL A 544 3.91 -19.11 -1.70
C VAL A 544 3.00 -19.87 -0.73
N ASN A 545 3.22 -19.74 0.57
CA ASN A 545 2.42 -20.43 1.59
C ASN A 545 0.95 -20.03 1.56
N PHE A 546 0.62 -18.77 1.29
CA PHE A 546 -0.77 -18.34 1.08
C PHE A 546 -1.39 -18.99 -0.15
N MET A 547 -0.62 -19.13 -1.23
CA MET A 547 -1.11 -19.80 -2.44
C MET A 547 -1.29 -21.29 -2.23
N GLU A 548 -0.36 -21.96 -1.57
CA GLU A 548 -0.45 -23.41 -1.31
C GLU A 548 -1.62 -23.73 -0.37
N ASP A 549 -1.91 -22.88 0.61
CA ASP A 549 -3.11 -23.01 1.43
C ASP A 549 -4.40 -22.85 0.60
N LEU A 550 -4.44 -21.85 -0.29
CA LEU A 550 -5.60 -21.60 -1.16
C LEU A 550 -5.82 -22.72 -2.18
N ARG A 551 -4.73 -23.34 -2.70
CA ARG A 551 -4.80 -24.48 -3.63
C ARG A 551 -5.51 -25.69 -3.06
N ARG A 552 -5.57 -25.84 -1.73
CA ARG A 552 -6.33 -26.93 -1.08
C ARG A 552 -7.81 -26.89 -1.43
N ASP A 553 -8.34 -25.73 -1.78
CA ASP A 553 -9.73 -25.50 -2.16
C ASP A 553 -9.93 -25.39 -3.68
N ALA A 554 -9.01 -25.92 -4.48
CA ALA A 554 -9.03 -25.82 -5.95
C ALA A 554 -10.26 -26.46 -6.62
N GLY A 555 -11.15 -27.13 -5.87
CA GLY A 555 -12.46 -27.58 -6.36
C GLY A 555 -13.52 -26.47 -6.45
N LEU A 556 -13.26 -25.30 -5.82
CA LEU A 556 -14.16 -24.15 -5.87
C LEU A 556 -13.88 -23.31 -7.12
N ALA A 557 -14.93 -22.83 -7.80
CA ALA A 557 -14.81 -22.17 -9.10
C ALA A 557 -13.92 -20.92 -9.06
N GLU A 558 -14.09 -20.06 -8.07
CA GLU A 558 -13.33 -18.83 -7.89
C GLU A 558 -11.85 -19.14 -7.57
N VAL A 559 -11.60 -20.13 -6.74
CA VAL A 559 -10.26 -20.61 -6.41
C VAL A 559 -9.57 -21.18 -7.65
N THR A 560 -10.26 -22.08 -8.37
CA THR A 560 -9.75 -22.67 -9.62
C THR A 560 -9.38 -21.58 -10.64
N SER A 561 -10.24 -20.56 -10.76
CA SER A 561 -10.03 -19.44 -11.68
C SER A 561 -8.77 -18.66 -11.30
N PHE A 562 -8.65 -18.28 -10.03
CA PHE A 562 -7.49 -17.51 -9.56
C PHE A 562 -6.19 -18.32 -9.64
N VAL A 563 -6.19 -19.59 -9.25
CA VAL A 563 -5.02 -20.47 -9.36
C VAL A 563 -4.49 -20.50 -10.80
N ARG A 564 -5.37 -20.61 -11.80
CA ARG A 564 -4.96 -20.57 -13.22
C ARG A 564 -4.36 -19.22 -13.63
N GLN A 565 -4.88 -18.12 -13.10
CA GLN A 565 -4.36 -16.77 -13.36
C GLN A 565 -3.00 -16.60 -12.71
N PHE A 566 -2.86 -17.03 -11.45
CA PHE A 566 -1.61 -17.01 -10.70
C PHE A 566 -0.51 -17.81 -11.39
N ASP A 567 -0.82 -19.05 -11.83
CA ASP A 567 0.15 -19.93 -12.48
C ASP A 567 0.72 -19.36 -13.79
N ARG A 568 -0.08 -18.57 -14.51
CA ARG A 568 0.30 -17.93 -15.76
C ARG A 568 0.99 -16.58 -15.59
N ALA A 569 0.77 -15.93 -14.45
CA ALA A 569 1.33 -14.61 -14.18
C ALA A 569 2.84 -14.69 -13.89
N ASP A 570 3.55 -13.62 -14.23
CA ASP A 570 4.94 -13.42 -13.81
C ASP A 570 4.98 -13.19 -12.29
N LYS A 571 5.75 -14.00 -11.59
CA LYS A 571 5.89 -14.01 -10.14
C LYS A 571 7.17 -13.32 -9.67
N GLN A 572 7.88 -12.64 -10.57
CA GLN A 572 9.07 -11.90 -10.17
C GLN A 572 8.71 -10.82 -9.14
N PRO A 573 9.45 -10.74 -8.02
CA PRO A 573 9.21 -9.71 -7.01
C PRO A 573 9.58 -8.33 -7.55
N VAL A 574 9.03 -7.31 -6.91
CA VAL A 574 9.47 -5.93 -7.16
C VAL A 574 10.75 -5.68 -6.37
N THR A 575 11.79 -5.21 -7.05
CA THR A 575 12.98 -4.69 -6.37
C THR A 575 12.65 -3.30 -5.80
N VAL A 576 12.67 -3.19 -4.48
CA VAL A 576 12.35 -1.94 -3.76
C VAL A 576 13.58 -1.05 -3.62
N ALA A 577 14.68 -1.63 -3.15
CA ALA A 577 15.95 -0.93 -2.97
C ALA A 577 17.13 -1.85 -3.29
N VAL A 578 18.26 -1.25 -3.65
CA VAL A 578 19.51 -1.98 -3.94
C VAL A 578 20.71 -1.26 -3.34
N ALA A 579 21.72 -2.04 -2.91
CA ALA A 579 23.01 -1.51 -2.52
C ALA A 579 24.13 -2.41 -3.05
N GLN A 580 25.32 -1.85 -3.28
CA GLN A 580 26.50 -2.58 -3.71
C GLN A 580 27.75 -2.03 -3.02
N ALA A 581 28.67 -2.92 -2.66
CA ALA A 581 29.99 -2.57 -2.14
C ALA A 581 31.07 -3.47 -2.78
N GLU A 582 32.29 -2.93 -2.91
CA GLU A 582 33.47 -3.67 -3.30
C GLU A 582 34.44 -3.75 -2.12
N ILE A 583 34.97 -4.95 -1.85
CA ILE A 583 35.89 -5.21 -0.75
C ILE A 583 37.15 -5.85 -1.33
N ARG A 584 38.28 -5.22 -1.07
CA ARG A 584 39.59 -5.68 -1.54
C ARG A 584 40.31 -6.54 -0.50
#